data_9261f693ec468e2c8d93d466caf39bdd
#
_entry.id   9261f693ec468e2c8d93d466caf39bdd
#
_cell.length_a   1.000
_cell.length_b   1.000
_cell.length_c   1.000
_cell.angle_alpha   90.00
_cell.angle_beta   90.00
_cell.angle_gamma   90.00
#
_symmetry.space_group_name_H-M   'P 1'
#
loop_
_entity.id
_entity.type
_entity.pdbx_description
1 polymer ?
#
loop_
_entity_poly.entity_id
_entity_poly.type
_entity_poly.pdbx_seq_one_letter_code
_entity_poly.pdbx_strand_id
1 'polypeptide(L)'
;MALTPEEGVRQGVIRYLHEEKKYPYELMQVEGTITLNGMSRRCDIVVFDKTMAARMIVECKRPDVAITQKVADQACRYNTVLRVPWLLLTNGKQSLVLKVTEESTLQQVASMPEWSEL
;
A
#
# COMPACT_ATOMS: atom_id res chain seq x y z
N MET A 1 4.15 24.73 -8.09
CA MET A 1 5.13 23.80 -7.50
C MET A 1 5.19 22.54 -8.34
N ALA A 2 6.39 22.14 -8.73
CA ALA A 2 6.53 20.93 -9.55
C ALA A 2 6.34 19.68 -8.68
N LEU A 3 5.66 18.67 -9.23
CA LEU A 3 5.52 17.38 -8.57
C LEU A 3 6.85 16.65 -8.62
N THR A 4 7.24 16.01 -7.52
CA THR A 4 8.32 15.03 -7.56
C THR A 4 7.85 13.79 -8.33
N PRO A 5 8.76 13.00 -8.91
CA PRO A 5 8.38 11.76 -9.59
C PRO A 5 7.59 10.80 -8.69
N GLU A 6 7.97 10.71 -7.42
CA GLU A 6 7.28 9.86 -6.45
C GLU A 6 5.87 10.36 -6.15
N GLU A 7 5.70 11.68 -6.05
CA GLU A 7 4.38 12.29 -5.84
C GLU A 7 3.45 12.02 -7.02
N GLY A 8 3.98 12.05 -8.24
CA GLY A 8 3.20 11.70 -9.42
C GLY A 8 2.69 10.26 -9.38
N VAL A 9 3.53 9.33 -8.92
CA VAL A 9 3.14 7.93 -8.73
C VAL A 9 2.02 7.84 -7.71
N ARG A 10 2.16 8.51 -6.57
CA ARG A 10 1.16 8.49 -5.50
C ARG A 10 -0.19 8.98 -5.97
N GLN A 11 -0.23 10.10 -6.68
CA GLN A 11 -1.49 10.66 -7.19
C GLN A 11 -2.14 9.73 -8.21
N GLY A 12 -1.35 9.12 -9.08
CA GLY A 12 -1.86 8.15 -10.06
C GLY A 12 -2.45 6.92 -9.39
N VAL A 13 -1.83 6.43 -8.33
CA VAL A 13 -2.32 5.29 -7.56
C VAL A 13 -3.66 5.63 -6.89
N ILE A 14 -3.77 6.79 -6.26
CA ILE A 14 -5.02 7.21 -5.61
C ILE A 14 -6.16 7.23 -6.62
N ARG A 15 -5.92 7.80 -7.79
CA ARG A 15 -6.92 7.85 -8.86
C ARG A 15 -7.31 6.46 -9.32
N TYR A 16 -6.33 5.58 -9.55
CA TYR A 16 -6.56 4.21 -9.96
C TYR A 16 -7.41 3.45 -8.94
N LEU A 17 -7.05 3.54 -7.67
CA LEU A 17 -7.78 2.83 -6.61
C LEU A 17 -9.23 3.32 -6.52
N HIS A 18 -9.44 4.62 -6.64
CA HIS A 18 -10.79 5.18 -6.57
C HIS A 18 -11.62 4.84 -7.81
N GLU A 19 -11.10 5.10 -8.99
CA GLU A 19 -11.87 4.97 -10.23
C GLU A 19 -12.04 3.52 -10.68
N GLU A 20 -10.99 2.70 -10.55
CA GLU A 20 -10.99 1.32 -11.06
C GLU A 20 -11.36 0.30 -10.00
N LYS A 21 -11.00 0.54 -8.74
CA LYS A 21 -11.17 -0.43 -7.66
C LYS A 21 -12.16 0.02 -6.58
N LYS A 22 -12.80 1.15 -6.79
CA LYS A 22 -13.91 1.66 -5.96
C LYS A 22 -13.53 1.97 -4.52
N TYR A 23 -12.29 2.38 -4.31
CA TYR A 23 -11.84 2.77 -2.98
C TYR A 23 -12.38 4.17 -2.66
N PRO A 24 -13.09 4.35 -1.52
CA PRO A 24 -13.56 5.68 -1.13
C PRO A 24 -12.38 6.62 -0.82
N TYR A 25 -12.41 7.83 -1.33
CA TYR A 25 -11.36 8.81 -1.04
C TYR A 25 -11.21 9.07 0.45
N GLU A 26 -12.31 9.15 1.17
CA GLU A 26 -12.33 9.45 2.61
C GLU A 26 -11.71 8.34 3.46
N LEU A 27 -11.51 7.16 2.91
CA LEU A 27 -10.89 6.04 3.60
C LEU A 27 -9.46 5.76 3.14
N MET A 28 -8.90 6.65 2.33
CA MET A 28 -7.50 6.61 1.93
C MET A 28 -6.76 7.79 2.57
N GLN A 29 -5.91 7.51 3.54
CA GLN A 29 -5.11 8.54 4.21
C GLN A 29 -3.75 8.66 3.54
N VAL A 30 -3.48 9.82 2.94
CA VAL A 30 -2.19 10.11 2.31
C VAL A 30 -1.21 10.50 3.39
N GLU A 31 0.01 9.94 3.32
CA GLU A 31 1.05 10.15 4.32
C GLU A 31 0.60 9.76 5.73
N GLY A 32 -0.15 8.66 5.81
CA GLY A 32 -0.65 8.15 7.08
C GLY A 32 0.44 7.52 7.93
N THR A 33 0.20 7.48 9.23
CA THR A 33 1.09 6.82 10.19
C THR A 33 0.35 5.67 10.85
N ILE A 34 0.99 4.50 10.91
CA ILE A 34 0.49 3.36 11.65
C ILE A 34 1.38 3.14 12.86
N THR A 35 0.76 3.02 14.03
CA THR A 35 1.46 2.75 15.29
C THR A 35 0.97 1.43 15.86
N LEU A 36 1.90 0.56 16.21
CA LEU A 36 1.60 -0.72 16.84
C LEU A 36 2.73 -1.09 17.79
N ASN A 37 2.37 -1.42 19.03
CA ASN A 37 3.34 -1.84 20.07
C ASN A 37 4.52 -0.86 20.23
N GLY A 38 4.24 0.44 20.23
CA GLY A 38 5.25 1.46 20.37
C GLY A 38 6.07 1.76 19.12
N MET A 39 5.82 1.03 18.03
CA MET A 39 6.48 1.28 16.76
C MET A 39 5.55 2.10 15.86
N SER A 40 6.10 3.13 15.24
CA SER A 40 5.36 3.96 14.28
C SER A 40 6.04 3.88 12.93
N ARG A 41 5.22 3.81 11.87
CA ARG A 41 5.72 3.87 10.50
C ARG A 41 4.87 4.80 9.67
N ARG A 42 5.54 5.69 8.94
CA ARG A 42 4.90 6.54 7.96
C ARG A 42 4.71 5.77 6.66
N CYS A 43 3.51 5.83 6.12
CA CYS A 43 3.14 5.15 4.88
C CYS A 43 2.67 6.17 3.85
N ASP A 44 2.91 5.89 2.57
CA ASP A 44 2.45 6.81 1.50
C ASP A 44 0.93 6.91 1.49
N ILE A 45 0.25 5.79 1.57
CA ILE A 45 -1.20 5.74 1.68
C ILE A 45 -1.58 4.60 2.64
N VAL A 46 -2.54 4.87 3.51
CA VAL A 46 -3.17 3.84 4.34
C VAL A 46 -4.65 3.78 3.96
N VAL A 47 -5.13 2.59 3.64
CA VAL A 47 -6.54 2.37 3.31
C VAL A 47 -7.25 1.72 4.48
N PHE A 48 -8.37 2.32 4.88
CA PHE A 48 -9.18 1.85 6.00
C PHE A 48 -10.49 1.23 5.52
N ASP A 49 -11.04 0.35 6.33
CA ASP A 49 -12.41 -0.13 6.12
C ASP A 49 -13.42 0.78 6.87
N LYS A 50 -14.71 0.42 6.82
CA LYS A 50 -15.75 1.20 7.47
C LYS A 50 -15.61 1.31 8.99
N THR A 51 -14.90 0.38 9.61
CA THR A 51 -14.66 0.39 11.05
C THR A 51 -13.41 1.18 11.41
N MET A 52 -12.75 1.79 10.44
CA MET A 52 -11.49 2.50 10.58
C MET A 52 -10.31 1.60 10.93
N ALA A 53 -10.42 0.31 10.62
CA ALA A 53 -9.28 -0.59 10.70
C ALA A 53 -8.43 -0.46 9.44
N ALA A 54 -7.11 -0.40 9.60
CA ALA A 54 -6.19 -0.32 8.47
C ALA A 54 -6.18 -1.67 7.73
N ARG A 55 -6.53 -1.65 6.44
CA ARG A 55 -6.66 -2.86 5.62
C ARG A 55 -5.54 -2.99 4.59
N MET A 56 -4.97 -1.89 4.14
CA MET A 56 -3.91 -1.90 3.13
C MET A 56 -2.92 -0.77 3.38
N ILE A 57 -1.66 -1.06 3.18
CA ILE A 57 -0.59 -0.06 3.08
C ILE A 57 -0.16 0.02 1.63
N VAL A 58 -0.04 1.23 1.10
CA VAL A 58 0.51 1.46 -0.23
C VAL A 58 1.87 2.13 -0.08
N GLU A 59 2.88 1.56 -0.71
CA GLU A 59 4.20 2.17 -0.82
C GLU A 59 4.50 2.53 -2.26
N CYS A 60 4.78 3.79 -2.50
CA CYS A 60 5.10 4.33 -3.81
C CYS A 60 6.59 4.56 -3.91
N LYS A 61 7.16 4.10 -5.03
CA LYS A 61 8.55 4.33 -5.36
C LYS A 61 8.62 5.20 -6.61
N ARG A 62 9.74 5.88 -6.82
CA ARG A 62 9.96 6.65 -8.05
C ARG A 62 9.89 5.72 -9.26
N PRO A 63 9.49 6.23 -10.45
CA PRO A 63 9.38 5.39 -11.65
C PRO A 63 10.68 4.72 -12.07
N ASP A 64 11.83 5.28 -11.71
CA ASP A 64 13.14 4.73 -12.04
C ASP A 64 13.65 3.70 -11.02
N VAL A 65 12.90 3.47 -9.93
CA VAL A 65 13.25 2.46 -8.92
C VAL A 65 12.58 1.14 -9.29
N ALA A 66 13.38 0.11 -9.56
CA ALA A 66 12.84 -1.21 -9.87
C ALA A 66 12.20 -1.85 -8.64
N ILE A 67 11.06 -2.51 -8.84
CA ILE A 67 10.41 -3.30 -7.78
C ILE A 67 11.07 -4.68 -7.77
N THR A 68 12.18 -4.77 -7.05
CA THR A 68 12.96 -6.01 -6.96
C THR A 68 12.50 -6.85 -5.77
N GLN A 69 12.96 -8.08 -5.71
CA GLN A 69 12.71 -8.96 -4.56
C GLN A 69 13.23 -8.34 -3.26
N LYS A 70 14.37 -7.66 -3.31
CA LYS A 70 14.93 -6.99 -2.13
C LYS A 70 14.02 -5.87 -1.62
N VAL A 71 13.48 -5.07 -2.53
CA VAL A 71 12.54 -3.99 -2.17
C VAL A 71 11.27 -4.59 -1.57
N ALA A 72 10.75 -5.65 -2.19
CA ALA A 72 9.58 -6.34 -1.69
C ALA A 72 9.82 -6.94 -0.30
N ASP A 73 10.95 -7.60 -0.09
CA ASP A 73 11.28 -8.21 1.20
C ASP A 73 11.36 -7.16 2.31
N GLN A 74 11.94 -6.01 2.02
CA GLN A 74 12.05 -4.94 2.99
C GLN A 74 10.67 -4.39 3.38
N ALA A 75 9.80 -4.16 2.41
CA ALA A 75 8.43 -3.72 2.65
C ALA A 75 7.65 -4.76 3.45
N CYS A 76 7.82 -6.03 3.14
CA CYS A 76 7.18 -7.14 3.83
C CYS A 76 7.55 -7.22 5.30
N ARG A 77 8.81 -6.98 5.65
CA ARG A 77 9.25 -6.99 7.06
C ARG A 77 8.47 -6.00 7.90
N TYR A 78 8.30 -4.80 7.39
CA TYR A 78 7.55 -3.77 8.09
C TYR A 78 6.08 -4.12 8.20
N ASN A 79 5.50 -4.63 7.11
CA ASN A 79 4.08 -4.95 7.08
C ASN A 79 3.73 -6.11 8.04
N THR A 80 4.63 -7.08 8.17
CA THR A 80 4.44 -8.18 9.11
C THR A 80 4.35 -7.68 10.54
N VAL A 81 5.18 -6.71 10.91
CA VAL A 81 5.16 -6.09 12.24
C VAL A 81 3.86 -5.31 12.46
N LEU A 82 3.42 -4.57 11.44
CA LEU A 82 2.22 -3.73 11.54
C LEU A 82 0.92 -4.51 11.41
N ARG A 83 0.97 -5.76 10.92
CA ARG A 83 -0.18 -6.65 10.80
C ARG A 83 -1.32 -6.11 9.95
N VAL A 84 -1.01 -5.31 8.94
CA VAL A 84 -1.99 -4.86 7.96
C VAL A 84 -2.13 -5.95 6.90
N PRO A 85 -3.35 -6.39 6.55
CA PRO A 85 -3.52 -7.60 5.72
C PRO A 85 -3.08 -7.45 4.26
N TRP A 86 -2.99 -6.23 3.73
CA TRP A 86 -2.64 -6.02 2.34
C TRP A 86 -1.51 -5.02 2.19
N LEU A 87 -0.65 -5.24 1.19
CA LEU A 87 0.42 -4.33 0.83
C LEU A 87 0.44 -4.16 -0.68
N LEU A 88 0.39 -2.92 -1.14
CA LEU A 88 0.60 -2.56 -2.54
C LEU A 88 1.94 -1.81 -2.64
N LEU A 89 2.84 -2.34 -3.46
CA LEU A 89 4.13 -1.73 -3.73
C LEU A 89 4.17 -1.39 -5.22
N THR A 90 4.38 -0.13 -5.55
CA THR A 90 4.30 0.32 -6.95
C THR A 90 5.28 1.46 -7.25
N ASN A 91 5.76 1.49 -8.49
CA ASN A 91 6.52 2.62 -9.02
C ASN A 91 5.78 3.31 -10.18
N GLY A 92 4.52 2.97 -10.40
CA GLY A 92 3.73 3.49 -11.50
C GLY A 92 3.83 2.66 -12.78
N LYS A 93 4.91 1.91 -12.96
CA LYS A 93 5.14 1.03 -14.11
C LYS A 93 5.01 -0.43 -13.73
N GLN A 94 5.46 -0.77 -12.55
CA GLN A 94 5.40 -2.11 -11.98
C GLN A 94 4.66 -2.03 -10.65
N SER A 95 3.86 -3.04 -10.36
CA SER A 95 3.12 -3.11 -9.11
C SER A 95 3.14 -4.53 -8.58
N LEU A 96 3.20 -4.65 -7.26
CA LEU A 96 3.18 -5.92 -6.57
C LEU A 96 2.13 -5.84 -5.47
N VAL A 97 1.16 -6.75 -5.52
CA VAL A 97 0.10 -6.85 -4.52
C VAL A 97 0.37 -8.06 -3.64
N LEU A 98 0.44 -7.84 -2.35
CA LEU A 98 0.77 -8.89 -1.39
C LEU A 98 -0.32 -8.96 -0.32
N LYS A 99 -0.68 -10.18 0.06
CA LYS A 99 -1.65 -10.43 1.11
C LYS A 99 -0.98 -11.22 2.23
N VAL A 100 -1.23 -10.82 3.48
CA VAL A 100 -0.76 -11.57 4.65
C VAL A 100 -1.62 -12.81 4.80
N THR A 101 -0.99 -13.99 4.85
CA THR A 101 -1.68 -15.25 5.06
C THR A 101 -1.92 -15.51 6.54
N GLU A 102 -2.72 -16.52 6.86
CA GLU A 102 -2.97 -16.93 8.25
C GLU A 102 -1.69 -17.33 8.98
N GLU A 103 -0.68 -17.77 8.23
CA GLU A 103 0.62 -18.17 8.78
C GLU A 103 1.58 -16.98 8.95
N SER A 104 1.08 -15.75 8.81
CA SER A 104 1.85 -14.52 8.91
C SER A 104 2.93 -14.38 7.84
N THR A 105 2.74 -15.05 6.70
CA THR A 105 3.59 -14.87 5.53
C THR A 105 2.90 -14.00 4.50
N LEU A 106 3.66 -13.40 3.59
CA LEU A 106 3.11 -12.58 2.52
C LEU A 106 3.04 -13.39 1.23
N GLN A 107 1.87 -13.41 0.61
CA GLN A 107 1.62 -14.11 -0.64
C GLN A 107 1.34 -13.09 -1.73
N GLN A 108 2.02 -13.23 -2.87
CA GLN A 108 1.73 -12.39 -4.03
C GLN A 108 0.38 -12.77 -4.62
N VAL A 109 -0.42 -11.73 -4.92
CA VAL A 109 -1.74 -11.88 -5.51
C VAL A 109 -1.68 -11.36 -6.95
N ALA A 110 -2.32 -12.09 -7.87
CA ALA A 110 -2.22 -11.79 -9.30
C ALA A 110 -2.97 -10.52 -9.71
N SER A 111 -4.01 -10.13 -8.97
CA SER A 111 -4.82 -8.96 -9.30
C SER A 111 -5.10 -8.11 -8.07
N MET A 112 -5.29 -6.81 -8.31
CA MET A 112 -5.61 -5.85 -7.26
C MET A 112 -7.05 -6.07 -6.79
N PRO A 113 -7.30 -6.23 -5.48
CA PRO A 113 -8.66 -6.38 -4.98
C PRO A 113 -9.44 -5.08 -5.05
N GLU A 114 -10.75 -5.16 -5.19
CA GLU A 114 -11.64 -4.02 -4.95
C GLU A 114 -11.69 -3.74 -3.46
N TRP A 115 -12.08 -2.51 -3.09
CA TRP A 115 -12.13 -2.12 -1.68
C TRP A 115 -13.01 -3.06 -0.83
N SER A 116 -14.11 -3.54 -1.38
CA SER A 116 -15.01 -4.46 -0.67
C SER A 116 -14.39 -5.82 -0.36
N GLU A 117 -13.29 -6.16 -1.02
CA GLU A 117 -12.59 -7.43 -0.82
C GLU A 117 -11.46 -7.36 0.21
N LEU A 118 -11.18 -6.19 0.72
CA LEU A 118 -10.09 -5.99 1.67
C LEU A 118 -10.37 -6.60 3.06
#